data_93eea446d65515b7302aa3442b42cca8
#
_entry.id   93eea446d65515b7302aa3442b42cca8
#
_cell.length_a   1.000
_cell.length_b   1.000
_cell.length_c   1.000
_cell.angle_alpha   90.00
_cell.angle_beta   90.00
_cell.angle_gamma   90.00
#
_symmetry.space_group_name_H-M   'P 1'
#
loop_
_entity.id
_entity.type
_entity.pdbx_description
1 polymer ?
#
loop_
_entity_poly.entity_id
_entity_poly.type
_entity_poly.pdbx_seq_one_letter_code
_entity_poly.pdbx_strand_id
1 'polypeptide(L)'
;MDKEKFDFERFKEEAMKGLYEGKKMGGTDGLFAPMLKHLLESMLEGELDHHLLESKASGEPNRKNGKAKKTVRSLQSGHFELESGRDRNGTFDPKIVAKRQLIITEELEDNVLAMYARGMSTRDISGYVQEMYAMDISATEISHITDKVIPAMNEWRNRPLE
;
A
#
# COMPACT_ATOMS: atom_id res chain seq x y z
N MET A 1 -13.01 -7.52 23.38
CA MET A 1 -13.43 -6.28 22.70
C MET A 1 -14.03 -6.73 21.38
N ASP A 2 -15.34 -6.54 21.22
CA ASP A 2 -16.00 -6.83 19.96
C ASP A 2 -15.36 -5.98 18.86
N LYS A 3 -14.91 -6.66 17.80
CA LYS A 3 -14.47 -5.98 16.59
C LYS A 3 -15.69 -5.25 16.02
N GLU A 4 -15.64 -3.94 15.90
CA GLU A 4 -16.63 -3.21 15.11
C GLU A 4 -16.64 -3.85 13.72
N LYS A 5 -17.70 -4.56 13.43
CA LYS A 5 -17.92 -5.12 12.09
C LYS A 5 -18.07 -3.95 11.14
N PHE A 6 -17.39 -4.01 10.01
CA PHE A 6 -17.57 -3.01 8.96
C PHE A 6 -19.05 -2.97 8.56
N ASP A 7 -19.66 -1.81 8.72
CA ASP A 7 -21.04 -1.60 8.35
C ASP A 7 -21.14 -1.36 6.83
N PHE A 8 -21.37 -2.46 6.12
CA PHE A 8 -21.44 -2.44 4.66
C PHE A 8 -22.67 -1.66 4.14
N GLU A 9 -23.79 -1.69 4.85
CA GLU A 9 -24.99 -0.96 4.43
C GLU A 9 -24.77 0.55 4.56
N ARG A 10 -24.22 0.99 5.67
CA ARG A 10 -23.83 2.39 5.85
C ARG A 10 -22.79 2.83 4.82
N PHE A 11 -21.77 2.01 4.56
CA PHE A 11 -20.77 2.29 3.52
C PHE A 11 -21.42 2.45 2.15
N LYS A 12 -22.35 1.56 1.78
CA LYS A 12 -23.08 1.61 0.52
C LYS A 12 -23.89 2.90 0.37
N GLU A 13 -24.62 3.31 1.43
CA GLU A 13 -25.38 4.56 1.43
C GLU A 13 -24.47 5.77 1.26
N GLU A 14 -23.36 5.84 2.01
CA GLU A 14 -22.37 6.92 1.92
C GLU A 14 -21.70 6.95 0.54
N ALA A 15 -21.37 5.79 -0.03
CA ALA A 15 -20.78 5.69 -1.36
C ALA A 15 -21.76 6.13 -2.46
N MET A 16 -23.04 5.73 -2.39
CA MET A 16 -24.06 6.18 -3.34
C MET A 16 -24.25 7.69 -3.26
N LYS A 17 -24.37 8.25 -2.05
CA LYS A 17 -24.47 9.70 -1.85
C LYS A 17 -23.25 10.43 -2.43
N GLY A 18 -22.06 9.94 -2.16
CA GLY A 18 -20.83 10.51 -2.70
C GLY A 18 -20.77 10.49 -4.24
N LEU A 19 -21.27 9.42 -4.88
CA LEU A 19 -21.35 9.36 -6.35
C LEU A 19 -22.30 10.44 -6.91
N TYR A 20 -23.44 10.65 -6.28
CA TYR A 20 -24.37 11.73 -6.69
C TYR A 20 -23.77 13.12 -6.47
N GLU A 21 -22.90 13.28 -5.48
CA GLU A 21 -22.16 14.52 -5.21
C GLU A 21 -20.94 14.70 -6.14
N GLY A 22 -20.69 13.74 -7.05
CA GLY A 22 -19.56 13.79 -7.99
C GLY A 22 -18.21 13.37 -7.41
N LYS A 23 -18.18 12.69 -6.26
CA LYS A 23 -16.95 12.12 -5.71
C LYS A 23 -16.44 11.01 -6.62
N LYS A 24 -15.12 10.94 -6.77
CA LYS A 24 -14.48 9.88 -7.54
C LYS A 24 -14.47 8.55 -6.76
N MET A 25 -14.50 7.44 -7.47
CA MET A 25 -14.40 6.12 -6.86
C MET A 25 -13.00 5.90 -6.24
N GLY A 26 -11.97 6.39 -6.90
CA GLY A 26 -10.58 6.37 -6.43
C GLY A 26 -10.00 7.76 -6.21
N GLY A 27 -8.74 7.83 -5.79
CA GLY A 27 -8.03 9.08 -5.50
C GLY A 27 -8.08 9.46 -4.01
N THR A 28 -7.63 10.69 -3.69
CA THR A 28 -7.37 11.15 -2.33
C THR A 28 -8.59 11.06 -1.40
N ASP A 29 -9.80 11.30 -1.94
CA ASP A 29 -11.07 11.21 -1.22
C ASP A 29 -11.97 10.14 -1.85
N GLY A 30 -11.36 9.07 -2.37
CA GLY A 30 -12.06 8.00 -3.08
C GLY A 30 -13.05 7.27 -2.19
N LEU A 31 -14.21 6.95 -2.77
CA LEU A 31 -15.30 6.28 -2.07
C LEU A 31 -14.91 4.90 -1.53
N PHE A 32 -13.91 4.22 -2.14
CA PHE A 32 -13.46 2.90 -1.71
C PHE A 32 -12.38 2.93 -0.62
N ALA A 33 -11.81 4.09 -0.29
CA ALA A 33 -10.75 4.20 0.71
C ALA A 33 -11.14 3.61 2.08
N PRO A 34 -12.34 3.84 2.64
CA PRO A 34 -12.74 3.26 3.92
C PRO A 34 -12.84 1.74 3.91
N MET A 35 -13.35 1.17 2.81
CA MET A 35 -13.46 -0.28 2.65
C MET A 35 -12.09 -0.93 2.52
N LEU A 36 -11.20 -0.37 1.70
CA LEU A 36 -9.83 -0.87 1.54
C LEU A 36 -9.05 -0.78 2.84
N LYS A 37 -9.17 0.35 3.56
CA LYS A 37 -8.59 0.52 4.89
C LYS A 37 -9.01 -0.60 5.82
N HIS A 38 -10.32 -0.82 5.96
CA HIS A 38 -10.86 -1.86 6.85
C HIS A 38 -10.37 -3.26 6.48
N LEU A 39 -10.35 -3.58 5.18
CA LEU A 39 -9.84 -4.86 4.68
C LEU A 39 -8.37 -5.06 5.06
N LEU A 40 -7.51 -4.09 4.75
CA LEU A 40 -6.08 -4.16 5.04
C LEU A 40 -5.79 -4.24 6.55
N GLU A 41 -6.49 -3.47 7.38
CA GLU A 41 -6.35 -3.55 8.84
C GLU A 41 -6.78 -4.91 9.39
N SER A 42 -7.84 -5.50 8.84
CA SER A 42 -8.30 -6.84 9.22
C SER A 42 -7.29 -7.93 8.83
N MET A 43 -6.69 -7.80 7.65
CA MET A 43 -5.65 -8.73 7.17
C MET A 43 -4.36 -8.61 7.99
N LEU A 44 -3.91 -7.39 8.31
CA LEU A 44 -2.74 -7.15 9.16
C LEU A 44 -2.94 -7.67 10.59
N GLU A 45 -4.16 -7.57 11.11
CA GLU A 45 -4.48 -8.14 12.42
C GLU A 45 -4.44 -9.68 12.37
N GLY A 46 -4.93 -10.30 11.30
CA GLY A 46 -4.83 -11.73 11.06
C GLY A 46 -3.38 -12.21 10.99
N GLU A 47 -2.51 -11.49 10.29
CA GLU A 47 -1.06 -11.80 10.26
C GLU A 47 -0.43 -11.73 11.65
N LEU A 48 -0.76 -10.69 12.43
CA LEU A 48 -0.25 -10.56 13.79
C LEU A 48 -0.75 -11.69 14.70
N ASP A 49 -2.02 -12.05 14.62
CA ASP A 49 -2.59 -13.14 15.42
C ASP A 49 -1.91 -14.48 15.08
N HIS A 50 -1.66 -14.75 13.79
CA HIS A 50 -0.91 -15.93 13.35
C HIS A 50 0.52 -15.94 13.89
N HIS A 51 1.24 -14.82 13.77
CA HIS A 51 2.60 -14.67 14.32
C HIS A 51 2.66 -14.92 15.82
N LEU A 52 1.67 -14.45 16.58
CA LEU A 52 1.61 -14.68 18.03
C LEU A 52 1.32 -16.15 18.37
N LEU A 53 0.53 -16.85 17.56
CA LEU A 53 0.30 -18.28 17.72
C LEU A 53 1.57 -19.09 17.45
N GLU A 54 2.33 -18.75 16.41
CA GLU A 54 3.62 -19.37 16.10
C GLU A 54 4.63 -19.16 17.22
N SER A 55 4.75 -17.92 17.74
CA SER A 55 5.63 -17.60 18.87
C SER A 55 5.26 -18.42 20.10
N LYS A 56 3.97 -18.60 20.38
CA LYS A 56 3.50 -19.43 21.49
C LYS A 56 3.84 -20.91 21.28
N ALA A 57 3.69 -21.43 20.07
CA ALA A 57 4.02 -22.80 19.73
C ALA A 57 5.54 -23.09 19.85
N SER A 58 6.38 -22.09 19.55
CA SER A 58 7.84 -22.16 19.70
C SER A 58 8.34 -21.95 21.13
N GLY A 59 7.44 -21.75 22.09
CA GLY A 59 7.79 -21.53 23.50
C GLY A 59 8.28 -20.12 23.82
N GLU A 60 8.18 -19.18 22.88
CA GLU A 60 8.55 -17.77 23.07
C GLU A 60 7.31 -16.95 23.44
N PRO A 61 7.19 -16.49 24.71
CA PRO A 61 6.03 -15.70 25.12
C PRO A 61 6.01 -14.34 24.39
N ASN A 62 5.00 -14.13 23.57
CA ASN A 62 4.78 -12.89 22.87
C ASN A 62 3.31 -12.44 22.98
N ARG A 63 3.03 -11.16 22.87
CA ARG A 63 1.68 -10.60 22.96
C ARG A 63 1.55 -9.30 22.17
N LYS A 64 0.30 -8.92 21.86
CA LYS A 64 0.00 -7.61 21.25
C LYS A 64 0.53 -6.47 22.12
N ASN A 65 1.11 -5.44 21.48
CA ASN A 65 1.70 -4.26 22.13
C ASN A 65 1.26 -2.96 21.45
N GLY A 66 -0.04 -2.72 21.43
CA GLY A 66 -0.61 -1.54 20.80
C GLY A 66 -0.59 -1.56 19.28
N LYS A 67 -0.84 -0.41 18.68
CA LYS A 67 -0.90 -0.21 17.23
C LYS A 67 0.05 0.89 16.80
N ALA A 68 0.53 0.82 15.58
CA ALA A 68 1.24 1.89 14.88
C ALA A 68 0.36 2.41 13.75
N LYS A 69 0.44 3.70 13.50
CA LYS A 69 -0.25 4.37 12.40
C LYS A 69 0.76 4.75 11.34
N LYS A 70 0.39 4.58 10.08
CA LYS A 70 1.15 5.06 8.93
C LYS A 70 0.22 5.52 7.84
N THR A 71 0.59 6.55 7.10
CA THR A 71 -0.12 6.94 5.90
C THR A 71 0.38 6.08 4.75
N VAL A 72 -0.55 5.42 4.08
CA VAL A 72 -0.28 4.64 2.85
C VAL A 72 -0.98 5.27 1.67
N ARG A 73 -0.40 5.09 0.49
CA ARG A 73 -0.89 5.61 -0.78
C ARG A 73 -1.29 4.46 -1.68
N SER A 74 -2.38 4.62 -2.39
CA SER A 74 -2.87 3.67 -3.39
C SER A 74 -3.34 4.43 -4.64
N LEU A 75 -3.03 3.93 -5.82
CA LEU A 75 -3.52 4.49 -7.08
C LEU A 75 -5.05 4.55 -7.15
N GLN A 76 -5.71 3.54 -6.60
CA GLN A 76 -7.17 3.41 -6.68
C GLN A 76 -7.89 4.16 -5.58
N SER A 77 -7.28 4.33 -4.39
CA SER A 77 -7.96 4.84 -3.20
C SER A 77 -7.29 6.08 -2.59
N GLY A 78 -6.29 6.65 -3.27
CA GLY A 78 -5.56 7.81 -2.78
C GLY A 78 -4.70 7.49 -1.55
N HIS A 79 -4.66 8.40 -0.58
CA HIS A 79 -3.95 8.20 0.67
C HIS A 79 -4.91 8.05 1.83
N PHE A 80 -4.59 7.17 2.77
CA PHE A 80 -5.33 6.99 4.01
C PHE A 80 -4.43 6.52 5.14
N GLU A 81 -4.84 6.78 6.37
CA GLU A 81 -4.15 6.31 7.56
C GLU A 81 -4.50 4.84 7.81
N LEU A 82 -3.46 3.98 7.85
CA LEU A 82 -3.55 2.55 8.14
C LEU A 82 -3.02 2.28 9.55
N GLU A 83 -3.78 1.54 10.36
CA GLU A 83 -3.37 1.06 11.65
C GLU A 83 -2.85 -0.37 11.57
N SER A 84 -1.63 -0.61 12.03
CA SER A 84 -1.04 -1.95 12.13
C SER A 84 -0.72 -2.30 13.56
N GLY A 85 -1.12 -3.49 14.00
CA GLY A 85 -0.77 -4.00 15.31
C GLY A 85 0.73 -4.24 15.44
N ARG A 86 1.23 -4.19 16.67
CA ARG A 86 2.62 -4.53 17.02
C ARG A 86 2.63 -5.62 18.07
N ASP A 87 3.67 -6.41 18.06
CA ASP A 87 3.99 -7.38 19.11
C ASP A 87 4.94 -6.77 20.15
N ARG A 88 5.00 -7.37 21.32
CA ARG A 88 5.87 -6.90 22.40
C ARG A 88 7.36 -7.13 22.12
N ASN A 89 7.68 -8.24 21.46
CA ASN A 89 9.07 -8.61 21.17
C ASN A 89 9.65 -7.86 19.95
N GLY A 90 8.81 -7.15 19.16
CA GLY A 90 9.25 -6.43 17.97
C GLY A 90 9.64 -7.35 16.79
N THR A 91 9.29 -8.62 16.87
CA THR A 91 9.63 -9.65 15.87
C THR A 91 8.62 -9.74 14.73
N PHE A 92 7.41 -9.21 14.93
CA PHE A 92 6.38 -9.19 13.90
C PHE A 92 6.80 -8.32 12.71
N ASP A 93 6.84 -8.91 11.53
CA ASP A 93 7.10 -8.22 10.26
C ASP A 93 5.99 -8.52 9.26
N PRO A 94 5.03 -7.58 9.08
CA PRO A 94 3.88 -7.78 8.22
C PRO A 94 4.30 -7.89 6.75
N LYS A 95 3.74 -8.86 6.04
CA LYS A 95 4.02 -9.13 4.62
C LYS A 95 3.05 -8.41 3.69
N ILE A 96 1.78 -8.28 4.10
CA ILE A 96 0.72 -7.67 3.29
C ILE A 96 0.99 -6.19 3.04
N VAL A 97 1.40 -5.46 4.08
CA VAL A 97 1.88 -4.08 3.97
C VAL A 97 3.10 -3.93 4.86
N ALA A 98 4.30 -4.04 4.29
CA ALA A 98 5.56 -4.02 5.03
C ALA A 98 5.72 -2.74 5.88
N LYS A 99 6.50 -2.82 6.97
CA LYS A 99 6.64 -1.72 7.97
C LYS A 99 6.95 -0.35 7.36
N ARG A 100 7.75 -0.30 6.30
CA ARG A 100 8.18 0.93 5.63
C ARG A 100 7.51 1.16 4.28
N GLN A 101 6.58 0.29 3.89
CA GLN A 101 5.88 0.42 2.62
C GLN A 101 4.85 1.56 2.74
N LEU A 102 5.00 2.56 1.88
CA LEU A 102 4.11 3.71 1.80
C LEU A 102 3.15 3.62 0.60
N ILE A 103 3.46 2.78 -0.37
CA ILE A 103 2.68 2.58 -1.60
C ILE A 103 2.20 1.13 -1.63
N ILE A 104 0.89 0.93 -1.80
CA ILE A 104 0.27 -0.40 -1.71
C ILE A 104 0.25 -1.13 -3.05
N THR A 105 0.47 -0.44 -4.18
CA THR A 105 0.26 -1.06 -5.50
C THR A 105 1.54 -1.28 -6.26
N GLU A 106 1.83 -2.53 -6.60
CA GLU A 106 2.81 -2.91 -7.62
C GLU A 106 2.51 -2.24 -8.98
N GLU A 107 1.22 -2.02 -9.28
CA GLU A 107 0.76 -1.32 -10.49
C GLU A 107 1.36 0.09 -10.65
N LEU A 108 1.59 0.83 -9.56
CA LEU A 108 2.25 2.14 -9.65
C LEU A 108 3.71 1.99 -10.10
N GLU A 109 4.42 1.00 -9.56
CA GLU A 109 5.80 0.73 -9.93
C GLU A 109 5.87 0.37 -11.41
N ASP A 110 5.01 -0.53 -11.88
CA ASP A 110 4.94 -0.94 -13.29
C ASP A 110 4.61 0.24 -14.21
N ASN A 111 3.66 1.10 -13.82
CA ASN A 111 3.32 2.30 -14.59
C ASN A 111 4.47 3.31 -14.63
N VAL A 112 5.15 3.54 -13.51
CA VAL A 112 6.36 4.40 -13.45
C VAL A 112 7.45 3.85 -14.35
N LEU A 113 7.70 2.54 -14.30
CA LEU A 113 8.68 1.87 -15.16
C LEU A 113 8.31 1.98 -16.64
N ALA A 114 7.03 1.78 -16.98
CA ALA A 114 6.55 1.93 -18.35
C ALA A 114 6.68 3.36 -18.89
N MET A 115 6.42 4.38 -18.07
CA MET A 115 6.62 5.79 -18.42
C MET A 115 8.10 6.13 -18.60
N TYR A 116 8.94 5.66 -17.69
CA TYR A 116 10.39 5.84 -17.76
C TYR A 116 11.00 5.17 -19.00
N ALA A 117 10.58 3.95 -19.32
CA ALA A 117 11.00 3.23 -20.53
C ALA A 117 10.60 3.94 -21.82
N ARG A 118 9.56 4.78 -21.81
CA ARG A 118 9.15 5.64 -22.93
C ARG A 118 9.93 6.96 -22.99
N GLY A 119 10.90 7.17 -22.11
CA GLY A 119 11.77 8.32 -22.11
C GLY A 119 11.27 9.52 -21.30
N MET A 120 10.24 9.36 -20.48
CA MET A 120 9.80 10.42 -19.58
C MET A 120 10.83 10.67 -18.49
N SER A 121 11.09 11.93 -18.16
CA SER A 121 11.94 12.27 -17.02
C SER A 121 11.23 11.98 -15.69
N THR A 122 11.99 11.82 -14.61
CA THR A 122 11.41 11.62 -13.27
C THR A 122 10.47 12.76 -12.85
N ARG A 123 10.71 13.98 -13.33
CA ARG A 123 9.82 15.14 -13.08
C ARG A 123 8.52 15.04 -13.87
N ASP A 124 8.61 14.63 -15.14
CA ASP A 124 7.41 14.46 -15.99
C ASP A 124 6.53 13.33 -15.44
N ILE A 125 7.15 12.23 -14.97
CA ILE A 125 6.43 11.13 -14.32
C ILE A 125 5.76 11.61 -13.04
N SER A 126 6.45 12.37 -12.18
CA SER A 126 5.87 12.95 -10.97
C SER A 126 4.66 13.83 -11.31
N GLY A 127 4.78 14.73 -12.29
CA GLY A 127 3.68 15.58 -12.76
C GLY A 127 2.51 14.78 -13.30
N TYR A 128 2.77 13.75 -14.10
CA TYR A 128 1.73 12.88 -14.66
C TYR A 128 0.98 12.11 -13.57
N VAL A 129 1.70 11.55 -12.61
CA VAL A 129 1.10 10.82 -11.47
C VAL A 129 0.24 11.77 -10.62
N GLN A 130 0.73 12.99 -10.39
CA GLN A 130 -0.04 14.03 -9.69
C GLN A 130 -1.34 14.38 -10.44
N GLU A 131 -1.25 14.62 -11.75
CA GLU A 131 -2.40 15.01 -12.57
C GLU A 131 -3.45 13.89 -12.68
N MET A 132 -2.99 12.67 -12.96
CA MET A 132 -3.90 11.54 -13.25
C MET A 132 -4.46 10.88 -12.00
N TYR A 133 -3.66 10.81 -10.93
CA TYR A 133 -4.01 10.04 -9.73
C TYR A 133 -4.13 10.90 -8.47
N ALA A 134 -3.92 12.23 -8.58
CA ALA A 134 -3.88 13.17 -7.45
C ALA A 134 -2.93 12.70 -6.32
N MET A 135 -1.81 12.08 -6.71
CA MET A 135 -0.84 11.49 -5.80
C MET A 135 0.51 12.18 -5.95
N ASP A 136 1.03 12.69 -4.83
CA ASP A 136 2.38 13.22 -4.77
C ASP A 136 3.40 12.08 -4.65
N ILE A 137 4.26 11.96 -5.66
CA ILE A 137 5.42 11.08 -5.66
C ILE A 137 6.66 11.92 -5.98
N SER A 138 7.66 11.84 -5.14
CA SER A 138 8.89 12.61 -5.35
C SER A 138 9.75 12.02 -6.47
N ALA A 139 10.57 12.86 -7.11
CA ALA A 139 11.54 12.41 -8.11
C ALA A 139 12.51 11.36 -7.54
N THR A 140 12.83 11.46 -6.24
CA THR A 140 13.67 10.48 -5.53
C THR A 140 12.99 9.12 -5.41
N GLU A 141 11.69 9.09 -5.06
CA GLU A 141 10.91 7.85 -5.00
C GLU A 141 10.82 7.20 -6.39
N ILE A 142 10.61 8.00 -7.45
CA ILE A 142 10.61 7.50 -8.83
C ILE A 142 11.98 6.90 -9.20
N SER A 143 13.10 7.56 -8.82
CA SER A 143 14.43 7.03 -9.04
C SER A 143 14.61 5.68 -8.33
N HIS A 144 14.16 5.53 -7.10
CA HIS A 144 14.23 4.25 -6.38
C HIS A 144 13.41 3.14 -7.07
N ILE A 145 12.25 3.48 -7.65
CA ILE A 145 11.45 2.53 -8.43
C ILE A 145 12.21 2.11 -9.69
N THR A 146 12.75 3.08 -10.44
CA THR A 146 13.47 2.79 -11.68
C THR A 146 14.79 2.03 -11.44
N ASP A 147 15.44 2.25 -10.31
CA ASP A 147 16.68 1.53 -9.94
C ASP A 147 16.46 0.02 -9.75
N LYS A 148 15.24 -0.41 -9.41
CA LYS A 148 14.90 -1.84 -9.28
C LYS A 148 15.07 -2.64 -10.57
N VAL A 149 14.98 -1.99 -11.75
CA VAL A 149 15.14 -2.65 -13.06
C VAL A 149 16.59 -2.76 -13.50
N ILE A 150 17.51 -2.01 -12.89
CA ILE A 150 18.93 -1.98 -13.29
C ILE A 150 19.57 -3.38 -13.27
N PRO A 151 19.38 -4.23 -12.24
CA PRO A 151 19.93 -5.57 -12.23
C PRO A 151 19.46 -6.41 -13.40
N ALA A 152 18.15 -6.44 -13.68
CA ALA A 152 17.56 -7.20 -14.78
C ALA A 152 18.04 -6.69 -16.16
N MET A 153 18.15 -5.36 -16.32
CA MET A 153 18.68 -4.73 -17.54
C MET A 153 20.15 -5.09 -17.76
N ASN A 154 20.96 -5.10 -16.69
CA ASN A 154 22.37 -5.50 -16.78
C ASN A 154 22.51 -6.98 -17.13
N GLU A 155 21.69 -7.85 -16.55
CA GLU A 155 21.66 -9.26 -16.89
C GLU A 155 21.30 -9.46 -18.36
N TRP A 156 20.26 -8.79 -18.85
CA TRP A 156 19.85 -8.85 -20.25
C TRP A 156 20.97 -8.38 -21.19
N ARG A 157 21.62 -7.26 -20.89
CA ARG A 157 22.69 -6.69 -21.70
C ARG A 157 23.93 -7.58 -21.76
N ASN A 158 24.19 -8.37 -20.72
CA ASN A 158 25.35 -9.25 -20.62
C ASN A 158 25.06 -10.68 -21.12
N ARG A 159 23.87 -10.95 -21.66
CA ARG A 159 23.58 -12.25 -22.28
C ARG A 159 24.43 -12.43 -23.54
N PRO A 160 25.04 -13.61 -23.73
CA PRO A 160 25.71 -13.93 -24.99
C PRO A 160 24.67 -13.89 -26.11
N LEU A 161 25.05 -13.32 -27.24
CA LEU A 161 24.25 -13.37 -28.46
C LEU A 161 24.31 -14.81 -28.98
N GLU A 162 23.15 -15.45 -29.14
CA GLU A 162 23.03 -16.75 -29.84
C GLU A 162 23.13 -16.57 -31.34
#